data_3f14bd1de6674530d7eba6b42f064b88
#
_entry.id   3f14bd1de6674530d7eba6b42f064b88
#
_cell.length_a   1.000
_cell.length_b   1.000
_cell.length_c   1.000
_cell.angle_alpha   90.00
_cell.angle_beta   90.00
_cell.angle_gamma   90.00
#
_symmetry.space_group_name_H-M   'P 1'
#
loop_
_entity.id
_entity.type
_entity.pdbx_description
1 polymer ?
#
loop_
_entity_poly.entity_id
_entity_poly.type
_entity_poly.pdbx_seq_one_letter_code
_entity_poly.pdbx_strand_id
1 'polypeptide(L)'
;MNKNIFFFSLLVAAIFTSTALSLPRFAVRLGDKCIDCHYNPTGGIIRNEDGWNYGKNILSAISPREQDFAMTPKIGDNITFGLDYRTQFLYSEEKSRTDFQQMTGSIYTNVGLAKNINLLGRYDFINQVWEAYGVAHILPNNGYIKAGSFVPNYGIRIDDHTAYTRGGDFSLLANGGKQGLIYSPYYTEAGVEAGLYISNWALLTASAGQILNDEIRTLSKDPTYTGRLEFYPKIGKIGLLFGGSFAAAKIPQAADFYGGFIGFGYNRFSLLGEFDFGKNVIADGQKTNFAMAEAAYVILMGLEAVVRYDRIDPNTDLENDELQHIIVGFEWFPYSFIEIRPQYRFIIEDPSQKNNSAVIQFHFWY
;
A
#
# COMPACT_ATOMS: atom_id res chain seq x y z
N MET A 1 44.71 27.39 -2.92
CA MET A 1 43.48 26.64 -2.63
C MET A 1 43.20 25.77 -3.83
N ASN A 2 43.32 24.44 -3.68
CA ASN A 2 43.36 23.48 -4.76
C ASN A 2 41.95 23.37 -5.44
N LYS A 3 41.86 23.71 -6.71
CA LYS A 3 40.61 23.63 -7.52
C LYS A 3 39.99 22.23 -7.52
N ASN A 4 40.80 21.20 -7.30
CA ASN A 4 40.33 19.80 -7.24
C ASN A 4 39.56 19.48 -5.95
N ILE A 5 39.80 20.16 -4.84
CA ILE A 5 39.06 20.00 -3.58
C ILE A 5 37.67 20.64 -3.69
N PHE A 6 37.57 21.76 -4.39
CA PHE A 6 36.30 22.44 -4.60
C PHE A 6 35.36 21.63 -5.52
N PHE A 7 35.90 21.00 -6.58
CA PHE A 7 35.12 20.11 -7.46
C PHE A 7 34.69 18.82 -6.76
N PHE A 8 35.54 18.26 -5.89
CA PHE A 8 35.18 17.07 -5.11
C PHE A 8 34.11 17.37 -4.05
N SER A 9 34.16 18.55 -3.41
CA SER A 9 33.14 19.00 -2.47
C SER A 9 31.81 19.31 -3.14
N LEU A 10 31.82 19.84 -4.38
CA LEU A 10 30.60 20.06 -5.17
C LEU A 10 30.00 18.73 -5.67
N LEU A 11 30.85 17.75 -6.01
CA LEU A 11 30.40 16.42 -6.43
C LEU A 11 29.82 15.61 -5.25
N VAL A 12 30.35 15.78 -4.04
CA VAL A 12 29.83 15.15 -2.82
C VAL A 12 28.54 15.82 -2.35
N ALA A 13 28.38 17.15 -2.54
CA ALA A 13 27.13 17.87 -2.22
C ALA A 13 25.97 17.57 -3.16
N ALA A 14 26.25 17.08 -4.39
CA ALA A 14 25.23 16.70 -5.38
C ALA A 14 24.66 15.27 -5.16
N ILE A 15 25.14 14.53 -4.14
CA ILE A 15 24.74 13.12 -3.89
C ILE A 15 23.68 13.00 -2.78
N PHE A 16 23.31 14.08 -2.11
CA PHE A 16 22.32 14.08 -1.01
C PHE A 16 21.03 14.83 -1.36
N THR A 17 20.37 14.47 -2.46
CA THR A 17 18.94 14.75 -2.61
C THR A 17 18.20 13.43 -2.35
N SER A 18 17.81 13.21 -1.09
CA SER A 18 16.87 12.17 -0.72
C SER A 18 15.49 12.57 -1.28
N THR A 19 15.02 11.83 -2.28
CA THR A 19 13.69 11.96 -2.84
C THR A 19 12.77 10.90 -2.23
N ALA A 20 11.73 11.31 -1.58
CA ALA A 20 10.80 10.49 -0.80
C ALA A 20 9.68 9.87 -1.65
N LEU A 21 9.25 8.63 -1.39
CA LEU A 21 8.34 7.82 -2.21
C LEU A 21 7.28 7.07 -1.41
N SER A 22 6.13 6.78 -2.02
CA SER A 22 4.92 6.40 -1.28
C SER A 22 4.34 4.99 -1.51
N LEU A 23 4.71 4.25 -2.54
CA LEU A 23 4.41 2.82 -2.65
C LEU A 23 5.59 2.00 -2.12
N PRO A 24 5.38 0.80 -1.53
CA PRO A 24 6.47 -0.01 -1.00
C PRO A 24 7.61 -0.23 -2.01
N ARG A 25 7.29 -0.42 -3.29
CA ARG A 25 8.30 -0.55 -4.36
C ARG A 25 9.10 0.72 -4.59
N PHE A 26 8.49 1.90 -4.43
CA PHE A 26 9.22 3.16 -4.52
C PHE A 26 10.13 3.34 -3.31
N ALA A 27 9.63 3.11 -2.09
CA ALA A 27 10.41 3.18 -0.88
C ALA A 27 11.61 2.22 -0.94
N VAL A 28 11.42 0.98 -1.34
CA VAL A 28 12.49 -0.01 -1.51
C VAL A 28 13.50 0.42 -2.58
N ARG A 29 13.04 0.97 -3.70
CA ARG A 29 13.90 1.43 -4.81
C ARG A 29 14.84 2.56 -4.37
N LEU A 30 14.41 3.42 -3.46
CA LEU A 30 15.21 4.52 -2.92
C LEU A 30 15.90 4.17 -1.59
N GLY A 31 15.42 3.17 -0.88
CA GLY A 31 15.83 2.84 0.48
C GLY A 31 15.35 3.89 1.49
N ASP A 32 14.09 4.35 1.33
CA ASP A 32 13.40 5.32 2.18
C ASP A 32 12.34 4.64 3.04
N LYS A 33 11.77 5.38 4.01
CA LYS A 33 10.74 4.92 4.95
C LYS A 33 9.37 5.45 4.53
N CYS A 34 8.30 4.81 5.00
CA CYS A 34 6.94 5.30 4.77
C CYS A 34 6.72 6.72 5.31
N ILE A 35 7.29 7.03 6.48
CA ILE A 35 7.16 8.35 7.11
C ILE A 35 7.82 9.49 6.31
N ASP A 36 8.78 9.18 5.44
CA ASP A 36 9.43 10.20 4.63
C ASP A 36 8.47 10.82 3.60
N CYS A 37 7.38 10.09 3.24
CA CYS A 37 6.35 10.53 2.29
C CYS A 37 4.95 10.66 2.86
N HIS A 38 4.70 10.10 4.03
CA HIS A 38 3.38 10.04 4.63
C HIS A 38 3.38 10.63 6.03
N TYR A 39 2.25 11.23 6.42
CA TYR A 39 2.02 11.60 7.82
C TYR A 39 1.81 10.37 8.71
N ASN A 40 1.24 9.29 8.16
CA ASN A 40 1.15 8.01 8.85
C ASN A 40 2.50 7.27 8.75
N PRO A 41 3.16 6.93 9.87
CA PRO A 41 4.46 6.24 9.85
C PRO A 41 4.47 4.89 9.12
N THR A 42 3.31 4.28 8.95
CA THR A 42 3.14 2.99 8.24
C THR A 42 2.61 3.14 6.81
N GLY A 43 2.62 4.35 6.25
CA GLY A 43 2.16 4.64 4.89
C GLY A 43 0.65 4.83 4.78
N GLY A 44 0.09 4.64 3.60
CA GLY A 44 -1.31 4.89 3.27
C GLY A 44 -1.45 6.02 2.27
N ILE A 45 -2.67 6.55 2.06
CA ILE A 45 -2.90 7.56 1.02
C ILE A 45 -2.60 8.99 1.45
N ILE A 46 -2.53 9.27 2.77
CA ILE A 46 -2.33 10.63 3.28
C ILE A 46 -0.86 11.01 3.17
N ARG A 47 -0.52 11.76 2.13
CA ARG A 47 0.85 12.19 1.83
C ARG A 47 1.23 13.44 2.60
N ASN A 48 2.48 13.52 3.03
CA ASN A 48 3.11 14.74 3.49
C ASN A 48 3.60 15.58 2.29
N GLU A 49 4.28 16.69 2.56
CA GLU A 49 4.78 17.59 1.52
C GLU A 49 5.80 16.90 0.58
N ASP A 50 6.66 16.06 1.12
CA ASP A 50 7.66 15.34 0.34
C ASP A 50 7.00 14.31 -0.60
N GLY A 51 6.02 13.54 -0.10
CA GLY A 51 5.24 12.62 -0.90
C GLY A 51 4.42 13.31 -1.99
N TRP A 52 3.87 14.50 -1.70
CA TRP A 52 3.18 15.33 -2.68
C TRP A 52 4.14 15.85 -3.76
N ASN A 53 5.30 16.40 -3.35
CA ASN A 53 6.33 16.88 -4.28
C ASN A 53 6.90 15.77 -5.17
N TYR A 54 7.01 14.57 -4.64
CA TYR A 54 7.42 13.41 -5.43
C TYR A 54 6.42 13.13 -6.56
N GLY A 55 5.14 13.01 -6.25
CA GLY A 55 4.08 12.80 -7.24
C GLY A 55 4.03 13.92 -8.29
N LYS A 56 4.28 15.17 -7.86
CA LYS A 56 4.30 16.33 -8.75
C LYS A 56 5.52 16.34 -9.70
N ASN A 57 6.73 16.10 -9.17
CA ASN A 57 7.96 16.50 -9.87
C ASN A 57 8.80 15.33 -10.38
N ILE A 58 8.66 14.12 -9.80
CA ILE A 58 9.61 13.02 -10.04
C ILE A 58 8.94 11.83 -10.73
N LEU A 59 7.70 11.52 -10.35
CA LEU A 59 6.99 10.35 -10.86
C LEU A 59 6.53 10.54 -12.31
N SER A 60 6.11 11.75 -12.69
CA SER A 60 5.48 12.04 -13.99
C SER A 60 6.49 12.31 -15.10
N ALA A 61 6.10 11.98 -16.35
CA ALA A 61 6.85 12.27 -17.56
C ALA A 61 6.98 13.79 -17.80
N ILE A 62 5.91 14.53 -17.50
CA ILE A 62 5.85 15.98 -17.62
C ILE A 62 5.39 16.56 -16.30
N SER A 63 6.19 17.44 -15.72
CA SER A 63 5.86 18.22 -14.52
C SER A 63 5.60 19.68 -14.92
N PRO A 64 4.58 20.35 -14.34
CA PRO A 64 4.39 21.77 -14.56
C PRO A 64 5.54 22.55 -13.93
N ARG A 65 5.90 23.67 -14.54
CA ARG A 65 6.81 24.62 -13.90
C ARG A 65 6.14 25.21 -12.67
N GLU A 66 6.89 25.58 -11.65
CA GLU A 66 6.33 26.18 -10.44
C GLU A 66 5.52 27.45 -10.72
N GLN A 67 5.93 28.25 -11.70
CA GLN A 67 5.21 29.43 -12.15
C GLN A 67 3.88 29.14 -12.84
N ASP A 68 3.69 27.93 -13.37
CA ASP A 68 2.49 27.52 -14.10
C ASP A 68 1.53 26.72 -13.20
N PHE A 69 1.97 26.35 -11.99
CA PHE A 69 1.21 25.51 -11.07
C PHE A 69 1.26 26.06 -9.64
N ALA A 70 0.33 26.96 -9.38
CA ALA A 70 0.25 27.66 -8.10
C ALA A 70 -0.37 26.85 -6.96
N MET A 71 -0.82 25.61 -7.19
CA MET A 71 -1.48 24.80 -6.17
C MET A 71 -0.47 24.21 -5.18
N THR A 72 -0.87 24.17 -3.94
CA THR A 72 -0.15 23.58 -2.82
C THR A 72 -1.11 22.70 -2.01
N PRO A 73 -0.67 21.56 -1.45
CA PRO A 73 -1.51 20.73 -0.60
C PRO A 73 -1.82 21.38 0.75
N LYS A 74 -1.28 22.57 1.03
CA LYS A 74 -1.38 23.25 2.32
C LYS A 74 -2.45 24.34 2.35
N ILE A 75 -3.15 24.39 3.47
CA ILE A 75 -4.00 25.51 3.88
C ILE A 75 -3.37 26.11 5.14
N GLY A 76 -2.68 27.24 5.00
CA GLY A 76 -1.82 27.78 6.06
C GLY A 76 -0.66 26.82 6.37
N ASP A 77 -0.15 26.90 7.60
CA ASP A 77 1.05 26.14 8.00
C ASP A 77 0.75 24.74 8.55
N ASN A 78 -0.48 24.50 9.02
CA ASN A 78 -0.81 23.34 9.85
C ASN A 78 -1.77 22.35 9.18
N ILE A 79 -2.39 22.71 8.07
CA ILE A 79 -3.38 21.83 7.41
C ILE A 79 -2.85 21.40 6.05
N THR A 80 -2.84 20.10 5.82
CA THR A 80 -2.60 19.50 4.51
C THR A 80 -3.85 18.78 4.08
N PHE A 81 -4.22 18.89 2.79
CA PHE A 81 -5.36 18.20 2.23
C PHE A 81 -4.95 17.51 0.91
N GLY A 82 -5.76 16.56 0.50
CA GLY A 82 -5.56 15.89 -0.78
C GLY A 82 -6.79 15.12 -1.22
N LEU A 83 -6.69 14.61 -2.43
CA LEU A 83 -7.71 13.85 -3.14
C LEU A 83 -7.08 12.59 -3.73
N ASP A 84 -7.83 11.50 -3.76
CA ASP A 84 -7.50 10.28 -4.50
C ASP A 84 -8.78 9.78 -5.17
N TYR A 85 -8.80 9.75 -6.50
CA TYR A 85 -9.95 9.28 -7.27
C TYR A 85 -9.51 8.30 -8.33
N ARG A 86 -10.13 7.13 -8.35
CA ARG A 86 -9.87 6.07 -9.32
C ARG A 86 -11.14 5.61 -9.98
N THR A 87 -11.09 5.53 -11.29
CA THR A 87 -12.11 4.91 -12.12
C THR A 87 -11.44 3.93 -13.08
N GLN A 88 -12.16 2.93 -13.53
CA GLN A 88 -11.63 1.95 -14.47
C GLN A 88 -12.62 1.59 -15.54
N PHE A 89 -12.09 1.33 -16.74
CA PHE A 89 -12.74 0.54 -17.75
C PHE A 89 -12.28 -0.90 -17.60
N LEU A 90 -13.21 -1.84 -17.57
CA LEU A 90 -12.89 -3.25 -17.48
C LEU A 90 -13.58 -4.04 -18.58
N TYR A 91 -12.92 -5.13 -18.98
CA TYR A 91 -13.47 -6.23 -19.75
C TYR A 91 -13.26 -7.52 -18.97
N SER A 92 -14.30 -8.35 -18.86
CA SER A 92 -14.25 -9.67 -18.23
C SER A 92 -14.73 -10.72 -19.22
N GLU A 93 -13.92 -11.75 -19.44
CA GLU A 93 -14.29 -12.89 -20.30
C GLU A 93 -15.47 -13.67 -19.67
N GLU A 94 -15.43 -13.94 -18.37
CA GLU A 94 -16.46 -14.71 -17.68
C GLU A 94 -17.84 -14.04 -17.76
N LYS A 95 -17.88 -12.73 -17.52
CA LYS A 95 -19.13 -11.96 -17.59
C LYS A 95 -19.50 -11.56 -19.01
N SER A 96 -18.60 -11.79 -19.99
CA SER A 96 -18.74 -11.33 -21.38
C SER A 96 -19.21 -9.86 -21.45
N ARG A 97 -18.60 -9.02 -20.61
CA ARG A 97 -19.09 -7.66 -20.34
C ARG A 97 -17.94 -6.67 -20.29
N THR A 98 -18.23 -5.49 -20.79
CA THR A 98 -17.42 -4.28 -20.57
C THR A 98 -18.17 -3.31 -19.68
N ASP A 99 -17.46 -2.60 -18.81
CA ASP A 99 -18.09 -1.66 -17.89
C ASP A 99 -17.12 -0.51 -17.53
N PHE A 100 -17.71 0.63 -17.11
CA PHE A 100 -17.00 1.71 -16.44
C PHE A 100 -17.39 1.71 -14.97
N GLN A 101 -16.39 1.73 -14.10
CA GLN A 101 -16.60 1.59 -12.66
C GLN A 101 -15.81 2.62 -11.89
N GLN A 102 -16.40 3.12 -10.82
CA GLN A 102 -15.71 3.91 -9.82
C GLN A 102 -15.08 2.95 -8.80
N MET A 103 -13.79 3.13 -8.53
CA MET A 103 -13.03 2.25 -7.64
C MET A 103 -12.85 2.86 -6.26
N THR A 104 -12.46 4.11 -6.20
CA THR A 104 -12.29 4.86 -4.96
C THR A 104 -12.47 6.35 -5.23
N GLY A 105 -12.95 7.06 -4.23
CA GLY A 105 -13.07 8.52 -4.24
C GLY A 105 -12.84 9.02 -2.83
N SER A 106 -11.60 9.38 -2.50
CA SER A 106 -11.22 9.77 -1.16
C SER A 106 -10.81 11.23 -1.11
N ILE A 107 -11.30 11.92 -0.09
CA ILE A 107 -10.71 13.18 0.39
C ILE A 107 -9.98 12.89 1.67
N TYR A 108 -8.85 13.55 1.88
CA TYR A 108 -8.08 13.38 3.09
C TYR A 108 -7.47 14.69 3.58
N THR A 109 -7.21 14.74 4.87
CA THR A 109 -6.59 15.88 5.52
C THR A 109 -5.65 15.43 6.63
N ASN A 110 -4.63 16.24 6.87
CA ASN A 110 -3.83 16.21 8.07
C ASN A 110 -3.87 17.57 8.75
N VAL A 111 -4.02 17.58 10.06
CA VAL A 111 -3.94 18.78 10.89
C VAL A 111 -2.81 18.62 11.90
N GLY A 112 -1.75 19.40 11.75
CA GLY A 112 -0.65 19.49 12.71
C GLY A 112 -1.09 20.27 13.95
N LEU A 113 -1.37 19.59 15.07
CA LEU A 113 -1.74 20.22 16.32
C LEU A 113 -0.54 20.77 17.10
N ALA A 114 0.58 20.07 17.00
CA ALA A 114 1.86 20.40 17.60
C ALA A 114 2.98 19.79 16.76
N LYS A 115 4.24 20.13 17.06
CA LYS A 115 5.40 19.62 16.33
C LYS A 115 5.42 18.08 16.17
N ASN A 116 4.89 17.35 17.17
CA ASN A 116 4.93 15.89 17.23
C ASN A 116 3.53 15.25 17.20
N ILE A 117 2.45 16.02 16.99
CA ILE A 117 1.08 15.53 17.06
C ILE A 117 0.32 15.94 15.81
N ASN A 118 -0.19 14.95 15.09
CA ASN A 118 -0.99 15.11 13.89
C ASN A 118 -2.36 14.44 14.07
N LEU A 119 -3.40 15.06 13.53
CA LEU A 119 -4.71 14.45 13.33
C LEU A 119 -4.90 14.18 11.85
N LEU A 120 -5.20 12.95 11.50
CA LEU A 120 -5.39 12.50 10.14
C LEU A 120 -6.84 12.06 9.94
N GLY A 121 -7.42 12.48 8.81
CA GLY A 121 -8.75 12.08 8.40
C GLY A 121 -8.78 11.72 6.92
N ARG A 122 -9.49 10.65 6.58
CA ARG A 122 -9.81 10.24 5.23
C ARG A 122 -11.26 9.79 5.17
N TYR A 123 -11.96 10.17 4.13
CA TYR A 123 -13.25 9.61 3.79
C TYR A 123 -13.28 9.20 2.33
N ASP A 124 -13.47 7.91 2.08
CA ASP A 124 -13.75 7.36 0.76
C ASP A 124 -15.27 7.35 0.55
N PHE A 125 -15.77 8.29 -0.27
CA PHE A 125 -17.20 8.47 -0.52
C PHE A 125 -17.79 7.45 -1.51
N ILE A 126 -16.94 6.69 -2.22
CA ILE A 126 -17.37 5.58 -3.08
C ILE A 126 -17.60 4.33 -2.24
N ASN A 127 -16.61 3.97 -1.40
CA ASN A 127 -16.64 2.76 -0.58
C ASN A 127 -17.18 3.00 0.83
N GLN A 128 -17.48 4.26 1.19
CA GLN A 128 -18.00 4.67 2.50
C GLN A 128 -17.05 4.25 3.65
N VAL A 129 -15.74 4.36 3.42
CA VAL A 129 -14.70 3.97 4.36
C VAL A 129 -14.12 5.20 5.05
N TRP A 130 -13.95 5.10 6.38
CA TRP A 130 -13.39 6.14 7.22
C TRP A 130 -12.04 5.74 7.80
N GLU A 131 -11.11 6.66 7.75
CA GLU A 131 -9.96 6.68 8.64
C GLU A 131 -9.96 8.02 9.39
N ALA A 132 -9.86 7.98 10.72
CA ALA A 132 -9.79 9.18 11.54
C ALA A 132 -9.00 8.86 12.82
N TYR A 133 -7.78 9.34 12.92
CA TYR A 133 -6.87 9.01 14.01
C TYR A 133 -5.87 10.11 14.30
N GLY A 134 -5.39 10.11 15.54
CA GLY A 134 -4.26 10.90 15.98
C GLY A 134 -2.97 10.10 15.95
N VAL A 135 -1.86 10.74 15.58
CA VAL A 135 -0.51 10.20 15.70
C VAL A 135 0.32 11.14 16.56
N ALA A 136 0.92 10.61 17.64
CA ALA A 136 1.78 11.36 18.53
C ALA A 136 3.18 10.71 18.57
N HIS A 137 4.20 11.43 18.09
CA HIS A 137 5.60 11.00 18.13
C HIS A 137 6.20 11.35 19.49
N ILE A 138 5.92 10.52 20.50
CA ILE A 138 6.27 10.74 21.92
C ILE A 138 7.11 9.61 22.51
N LEU A 139 7.32 8.53 21.75
CA LEU A 139 8.17 7.42 22.17
C LEU A 139 9.63 7.64 21.76
N PRO A 140 10.59 6.94 22.38
CA PRO A 140 12.01 7.04 22.03
C PRO A 140 12.28 6.83 20.53
N ASN A 141 13.35 7.46 20.03
CA ASN A 141 13.79 7.38 18.62
C ASN A 141 12.71 7.79 17.60
N ASN A 142 11.90 8.80 17.95
CA ASN A 142 10.76 9.23 17.13
C ASN A 142 9.66 8.17 16.98
N GLY A 143 9.62 7.18 17.88
CA GLY A 143 8.52 6.23 17.95
C GLY A 143 7.19 6.91 18.25
N TYR A 144 6.09 6.25 17.96
CA TYR A 144 4.77 6.88 17.98
C TYR A 144 3.70 6.03 18.68
N ILE A 145 2.65 6.71 19.10
CA ILE A 145 1.35 6.13 19.43
C ILE A 145 0.33 6.67 18.43
N LYS A 146 -0.49 5.79 17.87
CA LYS A 146 -1.60 6.12 16.98
C LYS A 146 -2.89 5.60 17.61
N ALA A 147 -3.95 6.42 17.63
CA ALA A 147 -5.24 6.04 18.20
C ALA A 147 -6.38 6.61 17.37
N GLY A 148 -7.43 5.82 17.14
CA GLY A 148 -8.60 6.15 16.34
C GLY A 148 -8.99 5.03 15.39
N SER A 149 -9.54 5.38 14.22
CA SER A 149 -9.90 4.45 13.16
C SER A 149 -8.81 4.43 12.09
N PHE A 150 -8.15 3.31 11.88
CA PHE A 150 -7.03 3.18 10.95
C PHE A 150 -6.89 1.76 10.39
N VAL A 151 -6.10 1.61 9.33
CA VAL A 151 -5.66 0.31 8.81
C VAL A 151 -4.43 -0.15 9.61
N PRO A 152 -4.46 -1.31 10.29
CA PRO A 152 -3.30 -1.86 11.00
C PRO A 152 -2.11 -2.10 10.07
N ASN A 153 -0.91 -2.12 10.65
CA ASN A 153 0.30 -2.38 9.89
C ASN A 153 0.57 -3.88 9.77
N TYR A 154 0.13 -4.48 8.65
CA TYR A 154 0.32 -5.89 8.33
C TYR A 154 0.89 -6.07 6.91
N GLY A 155 1.89 -6.95 6.74
CA GLY A 155 2.47 -7.30 5.46
C GLY A 155 2.93 -6.12 4.59
N ILE A 156 3.01 -6.30 3.28
CA ILE A 156 3.30 -5.23 2.32
C ILE A 156 2.00 -4.50 1.98
N ARG A 157 1.92 -3.21 2.29
CA ARG A 157 0.73 -2.40 1.96
C ARG A 157 0.68 -2.11 0.47
N ILE A 158 -0.23 -2.77 -0.24
CA ILE A 158 -0.58 -2.48 -1.64
C ILE A 158 -2.02 -1.97 -1.70
N ASP A 159 -2.32 -1.16 -2.71
CA ASP A 159 -3.62 -0.49 -2.89
C ASP A 159 -4.58 -1.25 -3.82
N ASP A 160 -4.27 -2.50 -4.15
CA ASP A 160 -5.10 -3.35 -5.00
C ASP A 160 -5.86 -4.39 -4.15
N HIS A 161 -7.15 -4.17 -3.98
CA HIS A 161 -8.05 -5.07 -3.24
C HIS A 161 -8.27 -6.43 -3.91
N THR A 162 -7.84 -6.60 -5.17
CA THR A 162 -7.92 -7.88 -5.87
C THR A 162 -6.77 -8.82 -5.49
N ALA A 163 -5.68 -8.34 -4.89
CA ALA A 163 -4.63 -9.20 -4.39
C ALA A 163 -5.15 -10.07 -3.23
N TYR A 164 -4.86 -11.36 -3.25
CA TYR A 164 -5.30 -12.28 -2.19
C TYR A 164 -4.73 -11.93 -0.82
N THR A 165 -3.55 -11.34 -0.77
CA THR A 165 -2.97 -10.80 0.47
C THR A 165 -3.65 -9.51 0.95
N ARG A 166 -4.59 -8.93 0.15
CA ARG A 166 -5.27 -7.65 0.44
C ARG A 166 -6.77 -7.69 0.12
N GLY A 167 -7.43 -8.78 0.48
CA GLY A 167 -8.89 -8.93 0.37
C GLY A 167 -9.33 -9.91 -0.70
N GLY A 168 -8.62 -10.02 -1.82
CA GLY A 168 -8.93 -10.95 -2.91
C GLY A 168 -10.34 -10.76 -3.49
N ASP A 169 -10.76 -9.50 -3.66
CA ASP A 169 -12.10 -9.18 -4.16
C ASP A 169 -12.13 -9.11 -5.67
N PHE A 170 -12.53 -10.21 -6.31
CA PHE A 170 -12.73 -10.33 -7.76
C PHE A 170 -14.17 -10.17 -8.20
N SER A 171 -15.08 -9.80 -7.32
CA SER A 171 -16.53 -9.75 -7.60
C SER A 171 -16.92 -8.90 -8.81
N LEU A 172 -16.10 -7.91 -9.17
CA LEU A 172 -16.31 -7.09 -10.37
C LEU A 172 -15.82 -7.77 -11.66
N LEU A 173 -14.82 -8.63 -11.58
CA LEU A 173 -14.13 -9.24 -12.70
C LEU A 173 -14.62 -10.66 -12.98
N ALA A 174 -14.90 -11.41 -11.92
CA ALA A 174 -15.32 -12.80 -11.99
C ALA A 174 -16.46 -13.07 -11.01
N ASN A 175 -17.18 -14.22 -11.18
CA ASN A 175 -18.25 -14.63 -10.29
C ASN A 175 -17.74 -15.20 -8.94
N GLY A 176 -16.43 -15.29 -8.78
CA GLY A 176 -15.80 -15.67 -7.50
C GLY A 176 -16.14 -14.70 -6.37
N GLY A 177 -16.21 -15.21 -5.17
CA GLY A 177 -16.37 -14.40 -3.95
C GLY A 177 -15.10 -13.68 -3.55
N LYS A 178 -15.17 -12.94 -2.44
CA LYS A 178 -13.99 -12.41 -1.76
C LYS A 178 -13.24 -13.55 -1.09
N GLN A 179 -12.00 -13.77 -1.49
CA GLN A 179 -11.14 -14.84 -0.95
C GLN A 179 -9.76 -14.26 -0.69
N GLY A 180 -9.52 -13.74 0.50
CA GLY A 180 -8.24 -13.15 0.80
C GLY A 180 -8.11 -12.78 2.28
N LEU A 181 -6.93 -12.29 2.64
CA LEU A 181 -6.71 -11.72 3.97
C LEU A 181 -7.56 -10.48 4.18
N ILE A 182 -8.00 -10.27 5.43
CA ILE A 182 -8.92 -9.19 5.81
C ILE A 182 -8.38 -7.78 5.52
N TYR A 183 -7.07 -7.58 5.48
CA TYR A 183 -6.42 -6.27 5.35
C TYR A 183 -6.50 -5.68 3.93
N SER A 184 -7.72 -5.56 3.41
CA SER A 184 -7.94 -4.84 2.15
C SER A 184 -7.72 -3.32 2.31
N PRO A 185 -7.57 -2.55 1.23
CA PRO A 185 -7.50 -1.09 1.30
C PRO A 185 -8.74 -0.42 1.92
N TYR A 186 -9.82 -1.18 2.08
CA TYR A 186 -11.09 -0.72 2.67
C TYR A 186 -11.28 -1.20 4.11
N TYR A 187 -10.35 -1.96 4.66
CA TYR A 187 -10.40 -2.45 6.02
C TYR A 187 -9.96 -1.36 7.00
N THR A 188 -10.71 -1.15 8.07
CA THR A 188 -10.34 -0.23 9.15
C THR A 188 -10.75 -0.79 10.52
N GLU A 189 -9.95 -0.49 11.52
CA GLU A 189 -10.21 -0.81 12.93
C GLU A 189 -10.25 0.46 13.77
N ALA A 190 -11.15 0.50 14.74
CA ALA A 190 -11.05 1.45 15.86
C ALA A 190 -10.12 0.86 16.93
N GLY A 191 -9.00 1.50 17.20
CA GLY A 191 -8.00 0.93 18.09
C GLY A 191 -6.83 1.83 18.41
N VAL A 192 -5.77 1.20 18.89
CA VAL A 192 -4.50 1.83 19.24
C VAL A 192 -3.36 1.05 18.60
N GLU A 193 -2.37 1.73 18.07
CA GLU A 193 -1.11 1.17 17.56
C GLU A 193 0.07 1.92 18.18
N ALA A 194 1.09 1.18 18.59
CA ALA A 194 2.38 1.72 18.98
C ALA A 194 3.45 1.30 17.98
N GLY A 195 4.34 2.22 17.60
CA GLY A 195 5.48 1.95 16.74
C GLY A 195 6.79 2.40 17.37
N LEU A 196 7.77 1.51 17.38
CA LEU A 196 9.09 1.73 17.95
C LEU A 196 10.16 1.57 16.87
N TYR A 197 10.89 2.66 16.57
CA TYR A 197 12.09 2.58 15.74
C TYR A 197 13.24 2.00 16.56
N ILE A 198 13.52 0.70 16.39
CA ILE A 198 14.61 0.00 17.06
C ILE A 198 15.95 0.56 16.57
N SER A 199 16.00 0.94 15.31
CA SER A 199 17.11 1.63 14.66
C SER A 199 16.60 2.47 13.48
N ASN A 200 17.48 3.21 12.81
CA ASN A 200 17.12 3.96 11.61
C ASN A 200 16.64 3.10 10.43
N TRP A 201 16.81 1.78 10.50
CA TRP A 201 16.47 0.81 9.46
C TRP A 201 15.60 -0.33 9.99
N ALA A 202 14.97 -0.18 11.17
CA ALA A 202 14.07 -1.19 11.73
C ALA A 202 12.92 -0.56 12.52
N LEU A 203 11.70 -1.01 12.26
CA LEU A 203 10.47 -0.59 12.92
C LEU A 203 9.70 -1.81 13.44
N LEU A 204 9.31 -1.77 14.71
CA LEU A 204 8.37 -2.70 15.34
C LEU A 204 7.05 -1.97 15.56
N THR A 205 5.95 -2.55 15.11
CA THR A 205 4.60 -2.06 15.40
C THR A 205 3.75 -3.13 16.08
N ALA A 206 2.87 -2.70 16.96
CA ALA A 206 1.85 -3.55 17.56
C ALA A 206 0.55 -2.76 17.71
N SER A 207 -0.56 -3.37 17.36
CA SER A 207 -1.90 -2.76 17.47
C SER A 207 -2.91 -3.69 18.12
N ALA A 208 -3.93 -3.06 18.70
CA ALA A 208 -5.13 -3.71 19.17
C ALA A 208 -6.34 -2.85 18.78
N GLY A 209 -7.30 -3.44 18.08
CA GLY A 209 -8.47 -2.72 17.59
C GLY A 209 -9.66 -3.63 17.31
N GLN A 210 -10.78 -3.03 16.99
CA GLN A 210 -11.98 -3.73 16.55
C GLN A 210 -12.40 -3.22 15.19
N ILE A 211 -12.78 -4.14 14.31
CA ILE A 211 -13.29 -3.82 12.98
C ILE A 211 -14.54 -2.93 13.07
N LEU A 212 -14.65 -1.97 12.16
CA LEU A 212 -15.75 -1.02 12.13
C LEU A 212 -16.96 -1.48 11.30
N ASN A 213 -16.89 -2.64 10.65
CA ASN A 213 -18.04 -3.20 9.95
C ASN A 213 -19.11 -3.65 10.95
N ASP A 214 -20.30 -3.06 10.89
CA ASP A 214 -21.38 -3.29 11.84
C ASP A 214 -21.85 -4.75 11.87
N GLU A 215 -21.89 -5.43 10.73
CA GLU A 215 -22.27 -6.84 10.66
C GLU A 215 -21.29 -7.75 11.39
N ILE A 216 -20.01 -7.50 11.27
CA ILE A 216 -18.95 -8.27 11.90
C ILE A 216 -18.80 -7.86 13.37
N ARG A 217 -18.95 -6.57 13.66
CA ARG A 217 -18.85 -6.02 15.02
C ARG A 217 -19.89 -6.59 15.97
N THR A 218 -21.08 -6.93 15.49
CA THR A 218 -22.09 -7.61 16.29
C THR A 218 -21.72 -9.06 16.63
N LEU A 219 -20.84 -9.68 15.85
CA LEU A 219 -20.43 -11.08 15.99
C LEU A 219 -19.17 -11.23 16.84
N SER A 220 -18.32 -10.22 16.93
CA SER A 220 -17.08 -10.29 17.71
C SER A 220 -16.99 -9.14 18.72
N LYS A 221 -16.85 -9.50 20.02
CA LYS A 221 -16.55 -8.54 21.09
C LYS A 221 -15.05 -8.42 21.39
N ASP A 222 -14.26 -9.32 20.84
CA ASP A 222 -12.83 -9.39 21.11
C ASP A 222 -12.04 -8.53 20.11
N PRO A 223 -10.97 -7.89 20.54
CA PRO A 223 -10.13 -7.10 19.65
C PRO A 223 -9.31 -7.99 18.71
N THR A 224 -8.97 -7.44 17.54
CA THR A 224 -7.92 -7.94 16.68
C THR A 224 -6.58 -7.42 17.18
N TYR A 225 -5.59 -8.30 17.27
CA TYR A 225 -4.21 -7.94 17.60
C TYR A 225 -3.35 -8.11 16.35
N THR A 226 -2.56 -7.09 16.02
CA THR A 226 -1.63 -7.13 14.88
C THR A 226 -0.24 -6.73 15.33
N GLY A 227 0.77 -7.46 14.89
CA GLY A 227 2.18 -7.15 15.11
C GLY A 227 2.98 -7.25 13.83
N ARG A 228 3.93 -6.33 13.61
CA ARG A 228 4.84 -6.37 12.48
C ARG A 228 6.21 -5.88 12.86
N LEU A 229 7.22 -6.63 12.45
CA LEU A 229 8.62 -6.24 12.52
C LEU A 229 9.16 -6.13 11.10
N GLU A 230 9.71 -4.98 10.76
CA GLU A 230 10.29 -4.72 9.45
C GLU A 230 11.70 -4.14 9.54
N PHE A 231 12.50 -4.50 8.56
CA PHE A 231 13.85 -4.01 8.34
C PHE A 231 13.95 -3.43 6.93
N TYR A 232 14.51 -2.23 6.81
CA TYR A 232 14.68 -1.52 5.53
C TYR A 232 16.09 -0.91 5.39
N PRO A 233 17.15 -1.75 5.45
CA PRO A 233 18.51 -1.27 5.29
C PRO A 233 18.78 -0.83 3.85
N LYS A 234 19.63 0.21 3.72
CA LYS A 234 20.16 0.68 2.43
C LYS A 234 21.65 0.40 2.35
N ILE A 235 22.08 -0.29 1.30
CA ILE A 235 23.47 -0.65 1.06
C ILE A 235 23.90 -0.04 -0.28
N GLY A 236 24.55 1.12 -0.22
CA GLY A 236 24.89 1.89 -1.42
C GLY A 236 23.62 2.30 -2.19
N LYS A 237 23.44 1.77 -3.41
CA LYS A 237 22.24 2.01 -4.24
C LYS A 237 21.17 0.92 -4.10
N ILE A 238 21.37 -0.04 -3.23
CA ILE A 238 20.43 -1.15 -3.01
C ILE A 238 19.59 -0.81 -1.79
N GLY A 239 18.27 -0.72 -1.98
CA GLY A 239 17.31 -0.71 -0.90
C GLY A 239 16.77 -2.11 -0.67
N LEU A 240 16.64 -2.49 0.59
CA LEU A 240 16.08 -3.76 1.01
C LEU A 240 14.88 -3.52 1.93
N LEU A 241 13.95 -4.44 1.90
CA LEU A 241 12.84 -4.54 2.85
C LEU A 241 12.68 -6.01 3.20
N PHE A 242 12.61 -6.37 4.47
CA PHE A 242 12.24 -7.71 4.89
C PHE A 242 11.66 -7.67 6.29
N GLY A 243 10.85 -8.66 6.60
CA GLY A 243 10.21 -8.72 7.90
C GLY A 243 9.13 -9.77 7.98
N GLY A 244 8.35 -9.69 9.05
CA GLY A 244 7.22 -10.57 9.27
C GLY A 244 6.09 -9.87 10.00
N SER A 245 4.90 -10.42 9.85
CA SER A 245 3.68 -9.95 10.48
C SER A 245 2.94 -11.11 11.14
N PHE A 246 2.19 -10.78 12.17
CA PHE A 246 1.27 -11.69 12.86
C PHE A 246 -0.03 -10.94 13.13
N ALA A 247 -1.15 -11.65 13.03
CA ALA A 247 -2.42 -11.15 13.51
C ALA A 247 -3.30 -12.27 14.08
N ALA A 248 -4.04 -11.92 15.11
CA ALA A 248 -5.09 -12.74 15.69
C ALA A 248 -6.40 -11.94 15.65
N ALA A 249 -7.33 -12.40 14.84
CA ALA A 249 -8.63 -11.78 14.64
C ALA A 249 -9.76 -12.73 15.05
N LYS A 250 -10.92 -12.18 15.38
CA LYS A 250 -12.12 -12.98 15.67
C LYS A 250 -13.27 -12.54 14.76
N ILE A 251 -13.16 -12.88 13.46
CA ILE A 251 -14.05 -12.37 12.40
C ILE A 251 -14.32 -13.45 11.34
N PRO A 252 -15.54 -13.99 11.26
CA PRO A 252 -16.58 -14.16 12.29
C PRO A 252 -16.17 -15.18 13.35
N GLN A 253 -15.14 -15.94 13.06
CA GLN A 253 -14.51 -16.93 13.93
C GLN A 253 -13.08 -16.51 14.32
N ALA A 254 -12.49 -17.18 15.29
CA ALA A 254 -11.10 -16.94 15.62
C ALA A 254 -10.20 -17.34 14.45
N ALA A 255 -9.55 -16.36 13.86
CA ALA A 255 -8.60 -16.53 12.76
C ALA A 255 -7.22 -16.02 13.15
N ASP A 256 -6.21 -16.86 12.97
CA ASP A 256 -4.82 -16.48 13.15
C ASP A 256 -4.13 -16.49 11.79
N PHE A 257 -3.32 -15.48 11.54
CA PHE A 257 -2.48 -15.44 10.34
C PHE A 257 -1.14 -14.79 10.62
N TYR A 258 -0.14 -15.26 9.93
CA TYR A 258 1.22 -14.79 10.04
C TYR A 258 1.94 -14.99 8.71
N GLY A 259 2.87 -14.12 8.43
CA GLY A 259 3.61 -14.16 7.19
C GLY A 259 4.92 -13.43 7.23
N GLY A 260 5.66 -13.57 6.15
CA GLY A 260 6.90 -12.89 5.89
C GLY A 260 6.88 -12.15 4.57
N PHE A 261 7.68 -11.10 4.49
CA PHE A 261 7.79 -10.31 3.28
C PHE A 261 9.23 -9.90 3.00
N ILE A 262 9.50 -9.67 1.72
CA ILE A 262 10.80 -9.24 1.22
C ILE A 262 10.62 -8.20 0.12
N GLY A 263 11.54 -7.25 0.05
CA GLY A 263 11.61 -6.26 -1.01
C GLY A 263 13.06 -6.00 -1.39
N PHE A 264 13.28 -5.75 -2.66
CA PHE A 264 14.57 -5.39 -3.24
C PHE A 264 14.39 -4.26 -4.24
N GLY A 265 15.22 -3.24 -4.15
CA GLY A 265 15.24 -2.12 -5.09
C GLY A 265 16.66 -1.77 -5.51
N TYR A 266 16.85 -1.57 -6.81
CA TYR A 266 18.11 -1.12 -7.37
C TYR A 266 17.88 -0.30 -8.63
N ASN A 267 18.30 0.97 -8.62
CA ASN A 267 18.11 1.90 -9.73
C ASN A 267 16.63 1.95 -10.20
N ARG A 268 16.36 1.38 -11.39
CA ARG A 268 15.05 1.34 -12.06
C ARG A 268 14.22 0.11 -11.74
N PHE A 269 14.77 -0.86 -11.01
CA PHE A 269 14.14 -2.13 -10.74
C PHE A 269 13.68 -2.23 -9.29
N SER A 270 12.53 -2.85 -9.06
CA SER A 270 12.05 -3.27 -7.75
C SER A 270 11.39 -4.64 -7.81
N LEU A 271 11.54 -5.39 -6.73
CA LEU A 271 10.91 -6.68 -6.49
C LEU A 271 10.29 -6.66 -5.09
N LEU A 272 9.07 -7.11 -4.97
CA LEU A 272 8.36 -7.31 -3.70
C LEU A 272 7.85 -8.74 -3.64
N GLY A 273 7.81 -9.34 -2.47
CA GLY A 273 7.22 -10.64 -2.24
C GLY A 273 6.66 -10.75 -0.83
N GLU A 274 5.52 -11.42 -0.69
CA GLU A 274 4.86 -11.69 0.58
C GLU A 274 4.29 -13.10 0.55
N PHE A 275 4.39 -13.80 1.67
CA PHE A 275 3.81 -15.12 1.85
C PHE A 275 3.20 -15.20 3.25
N ASP A 276 1.92 -15.58 3.31
CA ASP A 276 1.16 -15.66 4.54
C ASP A 276 0.52 -17.04 4.72
N PHE A 277 0.43 -17.44 5.98
CA PHE A 277 -0.33 -18.59 6.44
C PHE A 277 -1.52 -18.12 7.25
N GLY A 278 -2.67 -18.73 7.03
CA GLY A 278 -3.87 -18.46 7.79
C GLY A 278 -4.52 -19.73 8.31
N LYS A 279 -5.13 -19.64 9.48
CA LYS A 279 -6.01 -20.65 10.02
C LYS A 279 -7.37 -20.02 10.29
N ASN A 280 -8.43 -20.69 9.87
CA ASN A 280 -9.81 -20.22 10.00
C ASN A 280 -10.09 -18.89 9.22
N VAL A 281 -9.28 -18.55 8.23
CA VAL A 281 -9.45 -17.29 7.49
C VAL A 281 -10.62 -17.38 6.50
N ILE A 282 -10.70 -18.48 5.77
CA ILE A 282 -11.76 -18.72 4.77
C ILE A 282 -12.92 -19.49 5.39
N ALA A 283 -12.64 -20.58 6.09
CA ALA A 283 -13.64 -21.37 6.81
C ALA A 283 -13.06 -21.97 8.08
N ASP A 284 -13.97 -22.37 9.00
CA ASP A 284 -13.58 -22.96 10.28
C ASP A 284 -12.83 -24.29 10.08
N GLY A 285 -11.73 -24.46 10.81
CA GLY A 285 -10.84 -25.62 10.73
C GLY A 285 -9.87 -25.61 9.54
N GLN A 286 -10.05 -24.74 8.54
CA GLN A 286 -9.19 -24.71 7.35
C GLN A 286 -7.87 -23.96 7.58
N LYS A 287 -6.84 -24.43 6.90
CA LYS A 287 -5.56 -23.75 6.76
C LYS A 287 -5.46 -23.22 5.33
N THR A 288 -5.01 -22.00 5.21
CA THR A 288 -4.96 -21.24 3.93
C THR A 288 -3.57 -20.68 3.75
N ASN A 289 -3.07 -20.64 2.51
CA ASN A 289 -1.85 -19.94 2.16
C ASN A 289 -2.13 -18.83 1.16
N PHE A 290 -1.39 -17.73 1.30
CA PHE A 290 -1.43 -16.60 0.38
C PHE A 290 -0.02 -16.28 -0.08
N ALA A 291 0.15 -15.94 -1.35
CA ALA A 291 1.43 -15.49 -1.88
C ALA A 291 1.23 -14.34 -2.85
N MET A 292 2.18 -13.41 -2.84
CA MET A 292 2.25 -12.32 -3.80
C MET A 292 3.72 -12.09 -4.18
N ALA A 293 3.98 -11.88 -5.46
CA ALA A 293 5.26 -11.40 -5.96
C ALA A 293 5.04 -10.34 -7.03
N GLU A 294 5.69 -9.18 -6.90
CA GLU A 294 5.59 -8.09 -7.87
C GLU A 294 6.98 -7.64 -8.30
N ALA A 295 7.20 -7.58 -9.60
CA ALA A 295 8.39 -6.99 -10.21
C ALA A 295 7.99 -5.75 -11.01
N ALA A 296 8.73 -4.66 -10.84
CA ALA A 296 8.50 -3.43 -11.56
C ALA A 296 9.79 -2.82 -12.11
N TYR A 297 9.73 -2.28 -13.32
CA TYR A 297 10.88 -1.68 -14.00
C TYR A 297 10.51 -0.36 -14.67
N VAL A 298 11.22 0.71 -14.30
CA VAL A 298 11.08 2.04 -14.90
C VAL A 298 11.72 2.05 -16.27
N ILE A 299 10.92 1.99 -17.32
CA ILE A 299 11.34 2.02 -18.72
C ILE A 299 11.93 3.41 -19.04
N LEU A 300 11.17 4.45 -18.72
CA LEU A 300 11.56 5.85 -18.83
C LEU A 300 10.81 6.65 -17.76
N MET A 301 11.17 7.92 -17.56
CA MET A 301 10.45 8.78 -16.63
C MET A 301 8.96 8.79 -16.97
N GLY A 302 8.12 8.54 -15.98
CA GLY A 302 6.67 8.47 -16.13
C GLY A 302 6.12 7.16 -16.71
N LEU A 303 6.95 6.16 -17.02
CA LEU A 303 6.47 4.87 -17.54
C LEU A 303 7.17 3.69 -16.84
N GLU A 304 6.40 2.85 -16.20
CA GLU A 304 6.86 1.67 -15.48
C GLU A 304 6.12 0.42 -16.00
N ALA A 305 6.85 -0.67 -16.26
CA ALA A 305 6.27 -1.97 -16.52
C ALA A 305 6.13 -2.72 -15.19
N VAL A 306 5.00 -3.40 -14.99
CA VAL A 306 4.69 -4.14 -13.77
C VAL A 306 4.21 -5.54 -14.14
N VAL A 307 4.75 -6.53 -13.44
CA VAL A 307 4.28 -7.92 -13.47
C VAL A 307 4.04 -8.36 -12.05
N ARG A 308 2.85 -8.89 -11.76
CA ARG A 308 2.51 -9.42 -10.44
C ARG A 308 1.94 -10.83 -10.56
N TYR A 309 2.33 -11.67 -9.63
CA TYR A 309 1.78 -12.99 -9.38
C TYR A 309 1.10 -12.98 -8.03
N ASP A 310 -0.14 -13.45 -7.97
CA ASP A 310 -0.90 -13.66 -6.74
C ASP A 310 -1.38 -15.10 -6.70
N ARG A 311 -1.35 -15.73 -5.52
CA ARG A 311 -1.85 -17.08 -5.27
C ARG A 311 -2.60 -17.14 -3.95
N ILE A 312 -3.69 -17.88 -3.95
CA ILE A 312 -4.33 -18.40 -2.75
C ILE A 312 -4.47 -19.92 -2.88
N ASP A 313 -4.24 -20.61 -1.78
CA ASP A 313 -4.58 -22.01 -1.57
C ASP A 313 -5.61 -22.00 -0.41
N PRO A 314 -6.90 -22.08 -0.74
CA PRO A 314 -7.97 -21.88 0.24
C PRO A 314 -7.99 -22.95 1.32
N ASN A 315 -7.59 -24.17 0.98
CA ASN A 315 -7.53 -25.30 1.91
C ASN A 315 -6.32 -26.21 1.63
N THR A 316 -5.24 -26.00 2.36
CA THR A 316 -3.99 -26.77 2.19
C THR A 316 -4.11 -28.29 2.41
N ASP A 317 -5.26 -28.77 2.87
CA ASP A 317 -5.55 -30.20 3.02
C ASP A 317 -6.23 -30.80 1.77
N LEU A 318 -6.54 -29.97 0.75
CA LEU A 318 -7.07 -30.38 -0.55
C LEU A 318 -6.05 -30.16 -1.65
N GLU A 319 -6.14 -30.94 -2.74
CA GLU A 319 -5.31 -30.76 -3.92
C GLU A 319 -6.14 -30.08 -5.03
N ASN A 320 -5.50 -29.20 -5.81
CA ASN A 320 -6.06 -28.55 -7.00
C ASN A 320 -7.22 -27.57 -6.70
N ASP A 321 -7.22 -26.92 -5.53
CA ASP A 321 -8.17 -25.87 -5.20
C ASP A 321 -7.53 -24.45 -5.20
N GLU A 322 -6.28 -24.36 -5.64
CA GLU A 322 -5.57 -23.08 -5.69
C GLU A 322 -6.09 -22.18 -6.82
N LEU A 323 -6.15 -20.90 -6.51
CA LEU A 323 -6.39 -19.84 -7.48
C LEU A 323 -5.12 -19.00 -7.63
N GLN A 324 -4.74 -18.72 -8.87
CA GLN A 324 -3.55 -17.97 -9.19
C GLN A 324 -3.87 -16.88 -10.21
N HIS A 325 -3.20 -15.74 -10.09
CA HIS A 325 -3.29 -14.65 -11.05
C HIS A 325 -1.91 -14.23 -11.51
N ILE A 326 -1.78 -14.00 -12.82
CA ILE A 326 -0.65 -13.28 -13.38
C ILE A 326 -1.18 -12.00 -13.98
N ILE A 327 -0.72 -10.87 -13.45
CA ILE A 327 -1.10 -9.54 -13.90
C ILE A 327 0.10 -8.94 -14.62
N VAL A 328 -0.10 -8.51 -15.85
CA VAL A 328 0.92 -7.79 -16.63
C VAL A 328 0.37 -6.46 -17.06
N GLY A 329 1.16 -5.41 -16.95
CA GLY A 329 0.69 -4.08 -17.30
C GLY A 329 1.75 -3.00 -17.22
N PHE A 330 1.27 -1.79 -17.38
CA PHE A 330 2.08 -0.58 -17.28
C PHE A 330 1.43 0.36 -16.29
N GLU A 331 2.25 1.20 -15.67
CA GLU A 331 1.83 2.40 -14.97
C GLU A 331 2.43 3.59 -15.72
N TRP A 332 1.58 4.38 -16.29
CA TRP A 332 1.94 5.55 -17.06
C TRP A 332 1.48 6.81 -16.34
N PHE A 333 2.42 7.65 -15.99
CA PHE A 333 2.23 8.95 -15.36
C PHE A 333 2.53 10.05 -16.38
N PRO A 334 1.60 10.35 -17.33
CA PRO A 334 1.85 11.29 -18.40
C PRO A 334 2.09 12.72 -17.90
N TYR A 335 1.42 13.09 -16.82
CA TYR A 335 1.48 14.40 -16.19
C TYR A 335 1.37 14.26 -14.67
N SER A 336 1.79 15.27 -13.91
CA SER A 336 1.68 15.29 -12.46
C SER A 336 0.27 14.95 -12.01
N PHE A 337 0.16 14.07 -11.01
CA PHE A 337 -1.09 13.64 -10.38
C PHE A 337 -2.06 12.86 -11.27
N ILE A 338 -1.59 12.37 -12.43
CA ILE A 338 -2.37 11.54 -13.34
C ILE A 338 -1.62 10.22 -13.58
N GLU A 339 -2.31 9.12 -13.39
CA GLU A 339 -1.84 7.78 -13.74
C GLU A 339 -2.86 7.08 -14.64
N ILE A 340 -2.36 6.39 -15.65
CA ILE A 340 -3.13 5.48 -16.50
C ILE A 340 -2.48 4.10 -16.39
N ARG A 341 -3.25 3.11 -15.92
CA ARG A 341 -2.77 1.77 -15.62
C ARG A 341 -3.50 0.72 -16.46
N PRO A 342 -3.06 0.44 -17.71
CA PRO A 342 -3.55 -0.69 -18.47
C PRO A 342 -2.95 -1.99 -17.94
N GLN A 343 -3.81 -2.99 -17.69
CA GLN A 343 -3.43 -4.29 -17.16
C GLN A 343 -4.21 -5.40 -17.86
N TYR A 344 -3.58 -6.54 -18.06
CA TYR A 344 -4.23 -7.79 -18.40
C TYR A 344 -3.99 -8.81 -17.29
N ARG A 345 -5.04 -9.56 -16.92
CA ARG A 345 -5.06 -10.51 -15.81
C ARG A 345 -5.38 -11.89 -16.34
N PHE A 346 -4.42 -12.78 -16.21
CA PHE A 346 -4.58 -14.20 -16.45
C PHE A 346 -4.99 -14.86 -15.15
N ILE A 347 -6.11 -15.61 -15.16
CA ILE A 347 -6.56 -16.39 -14.01
C ILE A 347 -6.26 -17.85 -14.31
N ILE A 348 -5.60 -18.52 -13.37
CA ILE A 348 -5.17 -19.92 -13.47
C ILE A 348 -5.83 -20.68 -12.34
N GLU A 349 -6.67 -21.63 -12.69
CA GLU A 349 -7.43 -22.47 -11.76
C GLU A 349 -7.71 -23.84 -12.36
N ASP A 350 -8.05 -24.83 -11.55
CA ASP A 350 -8.44 -26.16 -11.97
C ASP A 350 -9.89 -26.47 -11.49
N PRO A 351 -10.84 -26.84 -12.37
CA PRO A 351 -10.71 -26.85 -13.84
C PRO A 351 -10.58 -25.44 -14.44
N SER A 352 -9.75 -25.32 -15.50
CA SER A 352 -9.52 -24.04 -16.18
C SER A 352 -10.82 -23.44 -16.74
N GLN A 353 -11.05 -22.16 -16.47
CA GLN A 353 -12.22 -21.42 -16.95
C GLN A 353 -11.80 -20.23 -17.82
N LYS A 354 -12.79 -19.71 -18.59
CA LYS A 354 -12.60 -18.49 -19.39
C LYS A 354 -13.00 -17.28 -18.54
N ASN A 355 -12.07 -16.77 -17.75
CA ASN A 355 -12.32 -15.70 -16.80
C ASN A 355 -11.22 -14.62 -16.77
N ASN A 356 -10.33 -14.60 -17.77
CA ASN A 356 -9.35 -13.52 -17.90
C ASN A 356 -10.03 -12.15 -18.00
N SER A 357 -9.29 -11.11 -17.67
CA SER A 357 -9.82 -9.76 -17.70
C SER A 357 -8.77 -8.74 -18.15
N ALA A 358 -9.25 -7.66 -18.77
CA ALA A 358 -8.46 -6.49 -19.09
C ALA A 358 -9.01 -5.28 -18.33
N VAL A 359 -8.13 -4.48 -17.77
CA VAL A 359 -8.48 -3.29 -16.99
C VAL A 359 -7.64 -2.11 -17.49
N ILE A 360 -8.28 -0.97 -17.68
CA ILE A 360 -7.60 0.32 -17.84
C ILE A 360 -8.08 1.20 -16.69
N GLN A 361 -7.21 1.42 -15.71
CA GLN A 361 -7.51 2.27 -14.57
C GLN A 361 -6.98 3.69 -14.81
N PHE A 362 -7.79 4.68 -14.49
CA PHE A 362 -7.45 6.09 -14.45
C PHE A 362 -7.42 6.52 -12.99
N HIS A 363 -6.30 7.04 -12.57
CA HIS A 363 -6.07 7.48 -11.20
C HIS A 363 -5.66 8.94 -11.19
N PHE A 364 -6.38 9.74 -10.42
CA PHE A 364 -6.14 11.15 -10.19
C PHE A 364 -5.91 11.33 -8.69
N TRP A 365 -4.81 11.96 -8.32
CA TRP A 365 -4.54 12.26 -6.93
C TRP A 365 -3.98 13.67 -6.78
N TYR A 366 -4.13 14.21 -5.59
CA TYR A 366 -3.62 15.55 -5.29
C TYR A 366 -3.12 15.65 -3.85
#